data_7a4990b89628f82e39be87e2f304b2fb
#
_entry.id   7a4990b89628f82e39be87e2f304b2fb
#
_cell.length_a   1.000
_cell.length_b   1.000
_cell.length_c   1.000
_cell.angle_alpha   90.00
_cell.angle_beta   90.00
_cell.angle_gamma   90.00
#
_symmetry.space_group_name_H-M   'P 1'
#
loop_
_entity.id
_entity.type
_entity.pdbx_description
1 polymer ?
#
loop_
_entity_poly.entity_id
_entity_poly.type
_entity_poly.pdbx_seq_one_letter_code
_entity_poly.pdbx_strand_id
1 'polypeptide(L)'
;NILSLLKELCQEPYRSFTLVLSVHRDSENEIKEKLQKNSIQGVHFVRTGSVAYYHALSRAGYLVNDTSFPGRFIKKEGQIYLNTWHGTPLKKMGRDNRPEMVTMGNVQRNLLDSDYLVFPNQFMEEKMSGAYMLDSLYRGTVLREGYPRNDIFRQPANLHLKEQVGLQGKKLLAYLPTFRGNFNALDDQGYMQTLSQNLSLWDSQLNEDEILLIKLHPFLHGSEAFDGYRHIRAFPTDWDTYEGLNLCDV
;
A
#
# COMPACT_ATOMS: atom_id res chain seq x y z
N ASN A 1 2.03 -0.35 5.04
CA ASN A 1 3.20 -0.44 5.94
C ASN A 1 3.18 0.64 7.01
N ILE A 2 3.09 1.92 6.65
CA ILE A 2 3.17 3.05 7.60
C ILE A 2 2.09 2.97 8.68
N LEU A 3 0.83 2.67 8.34
CA LEU A 3 -0.25 2.53 9.32
C LEU A 3 0.04 1.42 10.34
N SER A 4 0.51 0.27 9.89
CA SER A 4 0.85 -0.86 10.79
C SER A 4 2.01 -0.51 11.71
N LEU A 5 3.03 0.18 11.20
CA LEU A 5 4.13 0.68 12.03
C LEU A 5 3.65 1.74 13.04
N LEU A 6 2.75 2.65 12.65
CA LEU A 6 2.21 3.63 13.59
C LEU A 6 1.40 2.98 14.72
N LYS A 7 0.63 1.92 14.41
CA LYS A 7 -0.08 1.14 15.45
C LYS A 7 0.88 0.63 16.52
N GLU A 8 2.02 0.11 16.11
CA GLU A 8 3.05 -0.40 17.02
C GLU A 8 3.78 0.73 17.74
N LEU A 9 4.21 1.75 17.02
CA LEU A 9 4.97 2.88 17.58
C LEU A 9 4.18 3.74 18.58
N CYS A 10 2.85 3.67 18.57
CA CYS A 10 2.00 4.34 19.57
C CYS A 10 1.88 3.55 20.88
N GLN A 11 2.48 2.37 21.00
CA GLN A 11 2.43 1.52 22.19
C GLN A 11 3.75 1.57 22.97
N GLU A 12 3.74 1.03 24.19
CA GLU A 12 4.98 0.83 24.97
C GLU A 12 5.86 -0.24 24.29
N PRO A 13 7.18 -0.07 24.24
CA PRO A 13 7.97 0.99 24.91
C PRO A 13 8.18 2.26 24.06
N TYR A 14 7.49 2.40 22.92
CA TYR A 14 7.79 3.45 21.92
C TYR A 14 7.10 4.80 22.17
N ARG A 15 6.23 4.88 23.16
CA ARG A 15 5.45 6.12 23.47
C ARG A 15 6.30 7.38 23.74
N SER A 16 7.57 7.21 24.08
CA SER A 16 8.48 8.33 24.29
C SER A 16 8.90 9.05 23.00
N PHE A 17 8.65 8.42 21.84
CA PHE A 17 8.95 9.05 20.55
C PHE A 17 7.91 10.09 20.16
N THR A 18 8.37 11.22 19.64
CA THR A 18 7.51 12.16 18.94
C THR A 18 7.30 11.68 17.51
N LEU A 19 6.07 11.25 17.20
CA LEU A 19 5.72 10.74 15.87
C LEU A 19 5.24 11.89 14.98
N VAL A 20 5.88 12.04 13.82
CA VAL A 20 5.52 13.05 12.81
C VAL A 20 5.17 12.35 11.50
N LEU A 21 3.94 12.54 11.05
CA LEU A 21 3.44 11.96 9.78
C LEU A 21 3.32 13.06 8.72
N SER A 22 4.00 12.88 7.60
CA SER A 22 3.81 13.75 6.45
C SER A 22 2.61 13.30 5.62
N VAL A 23 1.77 14.27 5.24
CA VAL A 23 0.55 14.01 4.47
C VAL A 23 0.43 14.99 3.31
N HIS A 24 -0.15 14.56 2.21
CA HIS A 24 -0.58 15.45 1.13
C HIS A 24 -1.86 16.18 1.55
N ARG A 25 -2.05 17.40 1.05
CA ARG A 25 -3.21 18.23 1.38
C ARG A 25 -4.53 17.51 1.12
N ASP A 26 -4.62 16.83 0.02
CA ASP A 26 -5.87 16.23 -0.48
C ASP A 26 -6.23 14.93 0.28
N SER A 27 -5.26 14.28 0.94
CA SER A 27 -5.46 13.04 1.70
C SER A 27 -5.44 13.25 3.23
N GLU A 28 -5.28 14.47 3.71
CA GLU A 28 -5.11 14.76 5.16
C GLU A 28 -6.33 14.28 5.98
N ASN A 29 -7.55 14.55 5.51
CA ASN A 29 -8.77 14.17 6.23
C ASN A 29 -8.96 12.65 6.25
N GLU A 30 -8.79 12.00 5.09
CA GLU A 30 -8.87 10.54 4.97
C GLU A 30 -7.88 9.83 5.92
N ILE A 31 -6.65 10.36 5.99
CA ILE A 31 -5.63 9.79 6.87
C ILE A 31 -6.01 9.99 8.34
N LYS A 32 -6.51 11.17 8.72
CA LYS A 32 -6.98 11.43 10.10
C LYS A 32 -8.10 10.47 10.50
N GLU A 33 -9.09 10.26 9.63
CA GLU A 33 -10.17 9.31 9.86
C GLU A 33 -9.64 7.88 10.02
N LYS A 34 -8.70 7.45 9.17
CA LYS A 34 -8.05 6.15 9.29
C LYS A 34 -7.29 5.98 10.61
N LEU A 35 -6.57 7.01 11.07
CA LEU A 35 -5.88 6.94 12.36
C LEU A 35 -6.88 6.87 13.51
N GLN A 36 -7.94 7.65 13.47
CA GLN A 36 -9.01 7.63 14.48
C GLN A 36 -9.71 6.26 14.54
N LYS A 37 -10.11 5.69 13.38
CA LYS A 37 -10.70 4.35 13.28
C LYS A 37 -9.80 3.26 13.89
N ASN A 38 -8.48 3.45 13.80
CA ASN A 38 -7.50 2.52 14.34
C ASN A 38 -7.01 2.90 15.75
N SER A 39 -7.66 3.84 16.43
CA SER A 39 -7.31 4.31 17.79
C SER A 39 -5.86 4.83 17.91
N ILE A 40 -5.27 5.30 16.82
CA ILE A 40 -3.92 5.87 16.79
C ILE A 40 -3.98 7.35 17.17
N GLN A 41 -3.29 7.71 18.23
CA GLN A 41 -3.25 9.07 18.79
C GLN A 41 -1.80 9.55 18.96
N GLY A 42 -1.63 10.85 19.21
CA GLY A 42 -0.30 11.42 19.50
C GLY A 42 0.59 11.60 18.24
N VAL A 43 0.03 11.53 17.05
CA VAL A 43 0.75 11.74 15.79
C VAL A 43 0.62 13.20 15.36
N HIS A 44 1.74 13.88 15.14
CA HIS A 44 1.79 15.24 14.60
C HIS A 44 1.78 15.20 13.07
N PHE A 45 0.95 16.03 12.46
CA PHE A 45 0.86 16.13 11.01
C PHE A 45 1.68 17.28 10.46
N VAL A 46 2.38 17.02 9.36
CA VAL A 46 3.03 18.05 8.53
C VAL A 46 2.66 17.86 7.08
N ARG A 47 2.43 18.95 6.35
CA ARG A 47 2.14 18.86 4.91
C ARG A 47 3.42 18.60 4.14
N THR A 48 3.41 17.59 3.33
CA THR A 48 4.51 17.25 2.42
C THR A 48 4.93 18.47 1.60
N GLY A 49 6.24 18.73 1.57
CA GLY A 49 6.82 19.87 0.86
C GLY A 49 6.73 21.24 1.56
N SER A 50 6.07 21.32 2.75
CA SER A 50 6.03 22.55 3.53
C SER A 50 7.35 22.82 4.28
N VAL A 51 7.52 24.04 4.79
CA VAL A 51 8.65 24.39 5.68
C VAL A 51 8.68 23.47 6.90
N ALA A 52 7.51 23.21 7.51
CA ALA A 52 7.39 22.31 8.67
C ALA A 52 7.84 20.87 8.33
N TYR A 53 7.53 20.40 7.13
CA TYR A 53 7.99 19.09 6.65
C TYR A 53 9.52 19.02 6.57
N TYR A 54 10.17 20.00 5.93
CA TYR A 54 11.63 20.01 5.84
C TYR A 54 12.30 20.25 7.20
N HIS A 55 11.68 21.02 8.06
CA HIS A 55 12.14 21.18 9.42
C HIS A 55 12.07 19.86 10.21
N ALA A 56 10.96 19.12 10.10
CA ALA A 56 10.82 17.80 10.70
C ALA A 56 11.87 16.82 10.16
N LEU A 57 12.03 16.71 8.83
CA LEU A 57 13.05 15.86 8.21
C LEU A 57 14.47 16.20 8.71
N SER A 58 14.77 17.47 8.88
CA SER A 58 16.10 17.91 9.30
C SER A 58 16.44 17.57 10.75
N ARG A 59 15.43 17.32 11.61
CA ARG A 59 15.59 17.09 13.06
C ARG A 59 15.28 15.66 13.48
N ALA A 60 14.54 14.91 12.67
CA ALA A 60 14.19 13.53 12.98
C ALA A 60 15.45 12.66 13.14
N GLY A 61 15.55 11.92 14.24
CA GLY A 61 16.60 10.91 14.43
C GLY A 61 16.29 9.64 13.65
N TYR A 62 14.99 9.32 13.49
CA TYR A 62 14.51 8.15 12.74
C TYR A 62 13.63 8.59 11.57
N LEU A 63 13.90 8.05 10.42
CA LEU A 63 13.19 8.31 9.18
C LEU A 63 12.57 7.01 8.68
N VAL A 64 11.27 7.02 8.41
CA VAL A 64 10.56 5.87 7.83
C VAL A 64 9.84 6.32 6.57
N ASN A 65 10.04 5.60 5.49
CA ASN A 65 9.37 5.88 4.21
C ASN A 65 9.09 4.55 3.49
N ASP A 66 8.00 4.51 2.76
CA ASP A 66 7.64 3.39 1.88
C ASP A 66 7.77 3.72 0.39
N THR A 67 8.26 4.92 0.08
CA THR A 67 8.54 5.39 -1.29
C THR A 67 9.89 6.09 -1.35
N SER A 68 9.91 7.40 -1.55
CA SER A 68 11.11 8.23 -1.65
C SER A 68 10.93 9.59 -1.00
N PHE A 69 11.90 10.06 -0.26
CA PHE A 69 12.01 11.45 0.11
C PHE A 69 12.33 12.32 -1.12
N PRO A 70 11.99 13.61 -1.10
CA PRO A 70 12.27 14.53 -2.21
C PRO A 70 13.75 14.57 -2.60
N GLY A 71 14.02 14.84 -3.87
CA GLY A 71 15.39 14.90 -4.41
C GLY A 71 16.33 15.91 -3.72
N ARG A 72 15.76 16.89 -3.02
CA ARG A 72 16.53 17.89 -2.23
C ARG A 72 16.85 17.44 -0.81
N PHE A 73 16.27 16.32 -0.36
CA PHE A 73 16.55 15.77 0.96
C PHE A 73 17.92 15.08 0.94
N ILE A 74 18.74 15.37 1.94
CA ILE A 74 20.03 14.71 2.20
C ILE A 74 19.98 14.19 3.63
N LYS A 75 20.14 12.87 3.79
CA LYS A 75 20.23 12.23 5.10
C LYS A 75 21.48 12.74 5.82
N LYS A 76 21.32 13.13 7.07
CA LYS A 76 22.42 13.60 7.90
C LYS A 76 23.06 12.43 8.66
N GLU A 77 24.29 12.65 9.07
CA GLU A 77 24.94 11.78 10.04
C GLU A 77 24.09 11.69 11.34
N GLY A 78 23.99 10.49 11.89
CA GLY A 78 23.17 10.21 13.08
C GLY A 78 21.68 9.99 12.80
N GLN A 79 21.18 10.20 11.60
CA GLN A 79 19.82 9.80 11.22
C GLN A 79 19.79 8.34 10.79
N ILE A 80 18.84 7.59 11.29
CA ILE A 80 18.58 6.19 10.89
C ILE A 80 17.39 6.16 9.95
N TYR A 81 17.56 5.60 8.76
CA TYR A 81 16.53 5.56 7.72
C TYR A 81 16.11 4.12 7.42
N LEU A 82 14.83 3.82 7.67
CA LEU A 82 14.15 2.60 7.28
C LEU A 82 13.29 2.87 6.03
N ASN A 83 13.57 2.18 4.94
CA ASN A 83 12.69 2.15 3.79
C ASN A 83 11.98 0.79 3.71
N THR A 84 10.64 0.79 3.84
CA THR A 84 9.84 -0.43 3.81
C THR A 84 9.41 -0.81 2.40
N TRP A 85 9.63 0.06 1.43
CA TRP A 85 8.99 -0.05 0.12
C TRP A 85 7.48 -0.26 0.25
N HIS A 86 6.80 -0.56 -0.85
CA HIS A 86 5.32 -0.63 -0.84
C HIS A 86 4.75 -1.86 -1.57
N GLY A 87 5.56 -2.84 -1.91
CA GLY A 87 5.10 -4.10 -2.51
C GLY A 87 6.13 -4.75 -3.41
N THR A 88 5.94 -6.05 -3.64
CA THR A 88 6.74 -6.80 -4.60
C THR A 88 6.44 -6.30 -6.02
N PRO A 89 7.44 -5.96 -6.83
CA PRO A 89 7.21 -5.45 -8.17
C PRO A 89 6.58 -6.53 -9.08
N LEU A 90 5.42 -6.21 -9.65
CA LEU A 90 4.75 -7.02 -10.68
C LEU A 90 5.09 -6.56 -12.09
N LYS A 91 5.65 -5.36 -12.23
CA LYS A 91 6.04 -4.74 -13.49
C LYS A 91 7.54 -4.47 -13.49
N LYS A 92 8.12 -4.30 -14.68
CA LYS A 92 9.50 -3.84 -14.82
C LYS A 92 9.65 -2.46 -14.21
N MET A 93 10.73 -2.25 -13.44
CA MET A 93 11.03 -1.02 -12.73
C MET A 93 12.46 -0.56 -13.00
N GLY A 94 12.74 0.69 -12.67
CA GLY A 94 14.07 1.25 -12.74
C GLY A 94 14.68 1.09 -14.15
N ARG A 95 15.90 0.59 -14.24
CA ARG A 95 16.61 0.40 -15.52
C ARG A 95 15.96 -0.63 -16.45
N ASP A 96 15.13 -1.54 -15.90
CA ASP A 96 14.45 -2.56 -16.70
C ASP A 96 13.19 -2.00 -17.39
N ASN A 97 12.78 -0.78 -17.03
CA ASN A 97 11.72 -0.01 -17.65
C ASN A 97 12.32 1.24 -18.32
N ARG A 98 12.45 1.24 -19.64
CA ARG A 98 13.12 2.32 -20.39
C ARG A 98 12.60 3.73 -20.05
N PRO A 99 11.28 4.00 -19.98
CA PRO A 99 10.77 5.31 -19.58
C PRO A 99 11.21 5.73 -18.16
N GLU A 100 11.31 4.78 -17.23
CA GLU A 100 11.67 5.06 -15.84
C GLU A 100 13.17 5.23 -15.64
N MET A 101 13.99 4.63 -16.51
CA MET A 101 15.44 4.64 -16.40
C MET A 101 16.02 6.06 -16.27
N VAL A 102 15.42 7.04 -16.94
CA VAL A 102 15.90 8.45 -16.88
C VAL A 102 15.45 9.21 -15.65
N THR A 103 14.45 8.70 -14.91
CA THR A 103 13.84 9.34 -13.74
C THR A 103 14.09 8.60 -12.43
N MET A 104 14.61 7.39 -12.47
CA MET A 104 14.79 6.53 -11.29
C MET A 104 15.82 7.03 -10.27
N GLY A 105 16.65 8.02 -10.62
CA GLY A 105 17.79 8.43 -9.80
C GLY A 105 17.41 8.83 -8.36
N ASN A 106 16.24 9.47 -8.16
CA ASN A 106 15.80 9.80 -6.82
C ASN A 106 15.39 8.56 -6.00
N VAL A 107 14.76 7.57 -6.63
CA VAL A 107 14.41 6.30 -5.97
C VAL A 107 15.68 5.56 -5.60
N GLN A 108 16.60 5.38 -6.57
CA GLN A 108 17.89 4.72 -6.33
C GLN A 108 18.65 5.36 -5.17
N ARG A 109 18.75 6.70 -5.16
CA ARG A 109 19.42 7.42 -4.07
C ARG A 109 18.76 7.15 -2.72
N ASN A 110 17.42 7.19 -2.62
CA ASN A 110 16.71 6.91 -1.38
C ASN A 110 16.96 5.48 -0.89
N LEU A 111 17.01 4.51 -1.79
CA LEU A 111 17.33 3.13 -1.45
C LEU A 111 18.78 3.01 -0.95
N LEU A 112 19.74 3.67 -1.61
CA LEU A 112 21.15 3.67 -1.20
C LEU A 112 21.40 4.41 0.12
N ASP A 113 20.64 5.48 0.41
CA ASP A 113 20.75 6.27 1.63
C ASP A 113 20.12 5.59 2.85
N SER A 114 19.27 4.55 2.65
CA SER A 114 18.63 3.85 3.76
C SER A 114 19.62 2.95 4.51
N ASP A 115 19.51 2.94 5.83
CA ASP A 115 20.27 2.03 6.69
C ASP A 115 19.62 0.64 6.70
N TYR A 116 18.29 0.60 6.54
CA TYR A 116 17.51 -0.64 6.49
C TYR A 116 16.54 -0.61 5.31
N LEU A 117 16.54 -1.69 4.52
CA LEU A 117 15.58 -1.96 3.45
C LEU A 117 14.74 -3.18 3.80
N VAL A 118 13.42 -3.05 3.75
CA VAL A 118 12.53 -4.20 3.90
C VAL A 118 12.25 -4.82 2.53
N PHE A 119 12.94 -5.89 2.23
CA PHE A 119 12.68 -6.75 1.07
C PHE A 119 12.25 -8.13 1.58
N PRO A 120 10.96 -8.45 1.61
CA PRO A 120 10.41 -9.56 2.39
C PRO A 120 10.88 -10.94 1.95
N ASN A 121 11.50 -11.07 0.78
CA ASN A 121 12.03 -12.31 0.26
C ASN A 121 13.17 -12.06 -0.76
N GLN A 122 13.89 -13.12 -1.06
CA GLN A 122 15.02 -13.08 -1.97
C GLN A 122 14.64 -12.60 -3.39
N PHE A 123 13.48 -13.03 -3.89
CA PHE A 123 13.01 -12.59 -5.21
C PHE A 123 12.90 -11.07 -5.31
N MET A 124 12.30 -10.43 -4.31
CA MET A 124 12.19 -8.97 -4.29
C MET A 124 13.56 -8.29 -4.19
N GLU A 125 14.42 -8.80 -3.32
CA GLU A 125 15.77 -8.27 -3.17
C GLU A 125 16.53 -8.32 -4.50
N GLU A 126 16.54 -9.45 -5.18
CA GLU A 126 17.18 -9.60 -6.49
C GLU A 126 16.59 -8.64 -7.54
N LYS A 127 15.26 -8.53 -7.61
CA LYS A 127 14.60 -7.66 -8.58
C LYS A 127 14.85 -6.18 -8.30
N MET A 128 14.74 -5.75 -7.06
CA MET A 128 14.96 -4.35 -6.69
C MET A 128 16.44 -3.97 -6.79
N SER A 129 17.33 -4.83 -6.33
CA SER A 129 18.78 -4.60 -6.42
C SER A 129 19.23 -4.49 -7.88
N GLY A 130 18.76 -5.38 -8.74
CA GLY A 130 19.03 -5.31 -10.17
C GLY A 130 18.44 -4.07 -10.82
N ALA A 131 17.14 -3.80 -10.61
CA ALA A 131 16.42 -2.70 -11.25
C ALA A 131 16.98 -1.32 -10.87
N TYR A 132 17.42 -1.13 -9.64
CA TYR A 132 17.95 0.12 -9.13
C TYR A 132 19.48 0.11 -8.95
N MET A 133 20.17 -0.90 -9.46
CA MET A 133 21.64 -1.03 -9.43
C MET A 133 22.20 -0.88 -8.00
N LEU A 134 21.59 -1.59 -7.04
CA LEU A 134 22.01 -1.55 -5.65
C LEU A 134 23.18 -2.51 -5.37
N ASP A 135 23.34 -3.51 -6.23
CA ASP A 135 24.41 -4.51 -6.09
C ASP A 135 25.75 -3.84 -5.95
N SER A 136 26.51 -4.25 -4.96
CA SER A 136 27.85 -3.70 -4.63
C SER A 136 27.87 -2.22 -4.18
N LEU A 137 26.76 -1.49 -4.24
CA LEU A 137 26.67 -0.08 -3.83
C LEU A 137 25.97 0.08 -2.48
N TYR A 138 24.91 -0.68 -2.22
CA TYR A 138 24.18 -0.61 -0.98
C TYR A 138 25.05 -1.08 0.20
N ARG A 139 25.04 -0.29 1.28
CA ARG A 139 25.85 -0.52 2.48
C ARG A 139 25.04 -0.78 3.74
N GLY A 140 23.71 -0.64 3.65
CA GLY A 140 22.82 -0.89 4.76
C GLY A 140 22.47 -2.39 4.92
N THR A 141 21.44 -2.66 5.70
CA THR A 141 20.97 -4.01 6.00
C THR A 141 19.65 -4.29 5.30
N VAL A 142 19.54 -5.41 4.60
CA VAL A 142 18.28 -5.90 4.04
C VAL A 142 17.56 -6.74 5.10
N LEU A 143 16.32 -6.36 5.42
CA LEU A 143 15.44 -7.08 6.34
C LEU A 143 14.46 -7.94 5.53
N ARG A 144 14.52 -9.26 5.71
CA ARG A 144 13.65 -10.25 5.03
C ARG A 144 12.50 -10.73 5.93
N GLU A 145 11.92 -9.79 6.69
CA GLU A 145 10.94 -10.10 7.74
C GLU A 145 9.46 -10.00 7.27
N GLY A 146 9.23 -9.76 6.00
CA GLY A 146 7.91 -9.48 5.47
C GLY A 146 7.53 -8.00 5.55
N TYR A 147 6.31 -7.69 5.11
CA TYR A 147 5.80 -6.32 5.18
C TYR A 147 4.98 -6.12 6.45
N PRO A 148 5.16 -5.01 7.19
CA PRO A 148 4.37 -4.72 8.40
C PRO A 148 2.85 -4.80 8.19
N ARG A 149 2.37 -4.41 7.01
CA ARG A 149 0.93 -4.46 6.67
C ARG A 149 0.37 -5.89 6.61
N ASN A 150 1.23 -6.89 6.41
CA ASN A 150 0.79 -8.29 6.28
C ASN A 150 0.58 -8.98 7.64
N ASP A 151 0.93 -8.32 8.75
CA ASP A 151 0.72 -8.90 10.08
C ASP A 151 -0.76 -9.13 10.39
N ILE A 152 -1.66 -8.41 9.73
CA ILE A 152 -3.10 -8.63 9.87
C ILE A 152 -3.52 -10.06 9.48
N PHE A 153 -2.84 -10.69 8.52
CA PHE A 153 -3.14 -12.07 8.10
C PHE A 153 -2.71 -13.14 9.13
N ARG A 154 -2.01 -12.74 10.19
CA ARG A 154 -1.68 -13.59 11.34
C ARG A 154 -2.69 -13.44 12.48
N GLN A 155 -3.59 -12.47 12.38
CA GLN A 155 -4.62 -12.19 13.36
C GLN A 155 -5.95 -12.84 12.95
N PRO A 156 -6.82 -13.19 13.91
CA PRO A 156 -8.18 -13.62 13.58
C PRO A 156 -8.89 -12.58 12.72
N ALA A 157 -9.59 -13.06 11.69
CA ALA A 157 -10.37 -12.19 10.82
C ALA A 157 -11.53 -11.52 11.59
N ASN A 158 -11.78 -10.26 11.31
CA ASN A 158 -12.89 -9.51 11.94
C ASN A 158 -14.24 -9.88 11.28
N LEU A 159 -14.84 -10.97 11.74
CA LEU A 159 -16.11 -11.50 11.19
C LEU A 159 -17.28 -10.51 11.29
N HIS A 160 -17.21 -9.53 12.19
CA HIS A 160 -18.23 -8.49 12.31
C HIS A 160 -18.39 -7.66 11.02
N LEU A 161 -17.33 -7.51 10.25
CA LEU A 161 -17.40 -6.85 8.95
C LEU A 161 -18.30 -7.61 7.96
N LYS A 162 -18.28 -8.96 7.96
CA LYS A 162 -19.22 -9.77 7.15
C LYS A 162 -20.66 -9.55 7.59
N GLU A 163 -20.90 -9.39 8.88
CA GLU A 163 -22.23 -9.15 9.44
C GLU A 163 -22.81 -7.81 8.97
N GLN A 164 -22.01 -6.76 9.01
CA GLN A 164 -22.43 -5.40 8.62
C GLN A 164 -22.95 -5.32 7.19
N VAL A 165 -22.48 -6.18 6.29
CA VAL A 165 -22.87 -6.19 4.87
C VAL A 165 -23.70 -7.41 4.47
N GLY A 166 -24.20 -8.20 5.45
CA GLY A 166 -25.08 -9.34 5.21
C GLY A 166 -24.41 -10.54 4.52
N LEU A 167 -23.11 -10.72 4.75
CA LEU A 167 -22.30 -11.80 4.15
C LEU A 167 -21.90 -12.90 5.15
N GLN A 168 -22.66 -13.04 6.26
CA GLN A 168 -22.42 -14.10 7.23
C GLN A 168 -22.57 -15.47 6.57
N GLY A 169 -21.67 -16.38 6.93
CA GLY A 169 -21.66 -17.75 6.40
C GLY A 169 -21.28 -17.88 4.92
N LYS A 170 -21.02 -16.76 4.25
CA LYS A 170 -20.53 -16.77 2.86
C LYS A 170 -19.03 -16.95 2.80
N LYS A 171 -18.58 -17.67 1.80
CA LYS A 171 -17.20 -17.77 1.37
C LYS A 171 -16.89 -16.61 0.44
N LEU A 172 -15.85 -15.87 0.75
CA LEU A 172 -15.50 -14.65 0.03
C LEU A 172 -14.29 -14.87 -0.87
N LEU A 173 -14.45 -14.51 -2.13
CA LEU A 173 -13.36 -14.41 -3.10
C LEU A 173 -13.11 -12.93 -3.37
N ALA A 174 -11.84 -12.54 -3.53
CA ALA A 174 -11.50 -11.15 -3.83
C ALA A 174 -10.77 -11.02 -5.16
N TYR A 175 -11.27 -10.13 -6.00
CA TYR A 175 -10.60 -9.76 -7.26
C TYR A 175 -10.24 -8.27 -7.24
N LEU A 176 -8.95 -7.99 -7.14
CA LEU A 176 -8.38 -6.65 -7.11
C LEU A 176 -7.51 -6.42 -8.35
N PRO A 177 -8.11 -6.19 -9.52
CA PRO A 177 -7.35 -6.00 -10.75
C PRO A 177 -6.48 -4.74 -10.68
N THR A 178 -5.27 -4.84 -11.20
CA THR A 178 -4.42 -3.68 -11.42
C THR A 178 -4.90 -2.90 -12.64
N PHE A 179 -4.76 -1.59 -12.58
CA PHE A 179 -5.00 -0.72 -13.72
C PHE A 179 -4.13 -1.15 -14.93
N ARG A 180 -4.77 -1.31 -16.10
CA ARG A 180 -4.11 -1.64 -17.37
C ARG A 180 -4.33 -0.49 -18.33
N GLY A 181 -3.33 0.36 -18.52
CA GLY A 181 -3.38 1.51 -19.42
C GLY A 181 -2.21 2.44 -19.20
N ASN A 182 -2.02 3.40 -20.08
CA ASN A 182 -1.11 4.51 -19.86
C ASN A 182 -1.84 5.56 -19.01
N PHE A 183 -1.18 6.11 -17.99
CA PHE A 183 -1.73 7.17 -17.13
C PHE A 183 -2.25 8.40 -17.90
N ASN A 184 -1.89 8.53 -19.19
CA ASN A 184 -2.29 9.61 -20.07
C ASN A 184 -3.44 9.26 -21.04
N ALA A 185 -3.91 8.00 -21.05
CA ALA A 185 -4.99 7.53 -21.90
C ALA A 185 -5.79 6.47 -21.12
N LEU A 186 -6.72 6.97 -20.30
CA LEU A 186 -7.66 6.13 -19.54
C LEU A 186 -8.70 5.59 -20.54
N ASP A 187 -8.53 4.36 -21.00
CA ASP A 187 -9.59 3.62 -21.68
C ASP A 187 -10.42 2.86 -20.64
N ASP A 188 -11.15 3.62 -19.83
CA ASP A 188 -12.05 3.05 -18.82
C ASP A 188 -13.15 2.22 -19.46
N GLN A 189 -13.64 2.62 -20.64
CA GLN A 189 -14.73 1.96 -21.33
C GLN A 189 -14.32 0.58 -21.86
N GLY A 190 -13.18 0.48 -22.53
CA GLY A 190 -12.68 -0.80 -23.03
C GLY A 190 -12.35 -1.78 -21.91
N TYR A 191 -11.79 -1.31 -20.81
CA TYR A 191 -11.54 -2.14 -19.63
C TYR A 191 -12.84 -2.64 -18.99
N MET A 192 -13.80 -1.76 -18.75
CA MET A 192 -15.10 -2.11 -18.17
C MET A 192 -15.90 -3.04 -19.10
N GLN A 193 -15.83 -2.86 -20.40
CA GLN A 193 -16.45 -3.75 -21.37
C GLN A 193 -15.84 -5.16 -21.31
N THR A 194 -14.52 -5.27 -21.24
CA THR A 194 -13.84 -6.56 -21.10
C THR A 194 -14.17 -7.22 -19.76
N LEU A 195 -14.24 -6.46 -18.69
CA LEU A 195 -14.62 -6.96 -17.38
C LEU A 195 -16.06 -7.48 -17.40
N SER A 196 -17.00 -6.69 -17.93
CA SER A 196 -18.44 -7.05 -17.96
C SER A 196 -18.71 -8.34 -18.75
N GLN A 197 -17.96 -8.60 -19.80
CA GLN A 197 -18.07 -9.87 -20.56
C GLN A 197 -17.75 -11.09 -19.69
N ASN A 198 -16.85 -10.96 -18.73
CA ASN A 198 -16.45 -12.05 -17.84
C ASN A 198 -17.37 -12.18 -16.61
N LEU A 199 -18.02 -11.09 -16.18
CA LEU A 199 -18.81 -11.09 -14.94
C LEU A 199 -19.97 -12.10 -15.00
N SER A 200 -20.72 -12.15 -16.10
CA SER A 200 -21.82 -13.11 -16.27
C SER A 200 -21.34 -14.56 -16.24
N LEU A 201 -20.19 -14.83 -16.82
CA LEU A 201 -19.58 -16.15 -16.77
C LEU A 201 -19.16 -16.51 -15.33
N TRP A 202 -18.49 -15.61 -14.65
CA TRP A 202 -18.05 -15.85 -13.27
C TRP A 202 -19.25 -16.01 -12.33
N ASP A 203 -20.27 -15.16 -12.46
CA ASP A 203 -21.49 -15.23 -11.64
C ASP A 203 -22.18 -16.60 -11.79
N SER A 204 -22.21 -17.16 -13.01
CA SER A 204 -22.81 -18.48 -13.30
C SER A 204 -22.00 -19.66 -12.77
N GLN A 205 -20.72 -19.47 -12.44
CA GLN A 205 -19.81 -20.53 -11.98
C GLN A 205 -19.66 -20.56 -10.45
N LEU A 206 -20.06 -19.48 -9.76
CA LEU A 206 -20.00 -19.40 -8.30
C LEU A 206 -21.12 -20.21 -7.66
N ASN A 207 -20.82 -20.84 -6.53
CA ASN A 207 -21.78 -21.57 -5.73
C ASN A 207 -22.68 -20.63 -4.91
N GLU A 208 -23.78 -21.15 -4.37
CA GLU A 208 -24.76 -20.40 -3.56
C GLU A 208 -24.16 -19.72 -2.33
N ASP A 209 -23.09 -20.28 -1.76
CA ASP A 209 -22.39 -19.78 -0.58
C ASP A 209 -21.16 -18.92 -0.93
N GLU A 210 -20.82 -18.75 -2.21
CA GLU A 210 -19.66 -18.00 -2.67
C GLU A 210 -20.05 -16.59 -3.13
N ILE A 211 -19.25 -15.59 -2.74
CA ILE A 211 -19.41 -14.20 -3.19
C ILE A 211 -18.06 -13.68 -3.66
N LEU A 212 -18.03 -13.17 -4.87
CA LEU A 212 -16.89 -12.48 -5.46
C LEU A 212 -16.96 -10.97 -5.17
N LEU A 213 -16.03 -10.49 -4.39
CA LEU A 213 -15.86 -9.06 -4.11
C LEU A 213 -14.87 -8.46 -5.10
N ILE A 214 -15.29 -7.44 -5.84
CA ILE A 214 -14.44 -6.77 -6.83
C ILE A 214 -14.10 -5.35 -6.34
N LYS A 215 -12.80 -5.08 -6.22
CA LYS A 215 -12.28 -3.75 -5.90
C LYS A 215 -11.57 -3.18 -7.13
N LEU A 216 -12.23 -2.27 -7.81
CA LEU A 216 -11.62 -1.55 -8.93
C LEU A 216 -10.51 -0.61 -8.45
N HIS A 217 -9.59 -0.30 -9.36
CA HIS A 217 -8.58 0.71 -9.10
C HIS A 217 -9.26 2.09 -8.88
N PRO A 218 -8.78 2.95 -7.97
CA PRO A 218 -9.40 4.25 -7.68
C PRO A 218 -9.59 5.18 -8.88
N PHE A 219 -8.86 4.96 -9.98
CA PHE A 219 -9.03 5.69 -11.24
C PHE A 219 -10.15 5.14 -12.13
N LEU A 220 -10.77 4.02 -11.76
CA LEU A 220 -11.87 3.42 -12.50
C LEU A 220 -13.17 3.71 -11.75
N HIS A 221 -14.14 4.28 -12.45
CA HIS A 221 -15.49 4.49 -11.94
C HIS A 221 -16.40 3.39 -12.47
N GLY A 222 -17.37 2.94 -11.66
CA GLY A 222 -18.34 1.92 -12.12
C GLY A 222 -18.65 0.82 -11.11
N SER A 223 -18.67 1.12 -9.81
CA SER A 223 -19.15 0.16 -8.79
C SER A 223 -20.59 -0.31 -9.06
N GLU A 224 -21.40 0.53 -9.72
CA GLU A 224 -22.77 0.22 -10.18
C GLU A 224 -22.80 -0.90 -11.25
N ALA A 225 -21.66 -1.18 -11.89
CA ALA A 225 -21.55 -2.27 -12.87
C ALA A 225 -21.75 -3.66 -12.28
N PHE A 226 -21.78 -3.80 -10.96
CA PHE A 226 -21.98 -5.08 -10.26
C PHE A 226 -23.41 -5.29 -9.78
N ASP A 227 -24.28 -4.28 -9.93
CA ASP A 227 -25.68 -4.39 -9.61
C ASP A 227 -26.38 -5.38 -10.56
N GLY A 228 -27.15 -6.29 -10.01
CA GLY A 228 -27.87 -7.30 -10.79
C GLY A 228 -27.21 -8.67 -10.88
N TYR A 229 -25.94 -8.83 -10.47
CA TYR A 229 -25.33 -10.15 -10.32
C TYR A 229 -25.72 -10.81 -8.99
N ARG A 230 -25.85 -12.13 -9.00
CA ARG A 230 -26.27 -12.90 -7.82
C ARG A 230 -25.14 -13.06 -6.82
N HIS A 231 -23.95 -13.33 -7.30
CA HIS A 231 -22.78 -13.73 -6.52
C HIS A 231 -21.64 -12.70 -6.60
N ILE A 232 -21.78 -11.61 -7.35
CA ILE A 232 -20.75 -10.57 -7.49
C ILE A 232 -21.19 -9.29 -6.78
N ARG A 233 -20.28 -8.68 -6.04
CA ARG A 233 -20.51 -7.42 -5.30
C ARG A 233 -19.30 -6.50 -5.43
N ALA A 234 -19.54 -5.20 -5.32
CA ALA A 234 -18.46 -4.26 -5.06
C ALA A 234 -17.79 -4.57 -3.72
N PHE A 235 -16.48 -4.47 -3.65
CA PHE A 235 -15.76 -4.51 -2.38
C PHE A 235 -16.21 -3.32 -1.53
N PRO A 236 -16.65 -3.53 -0.27
CA PRO A 236 -17.19 -2.45 0.56
C PRO A 236 -16.18 -1.30 0.73
N THR A 237 -16.63 -0.08 0.49
CA THR A 237 -15.79 1.12 0.49
C THR A 237 -15.32 1.54 1.88
N ASP A 238 -16.07 1.18 2.91
CA ASP A 238 -15.79 1.43 4.32
C ASP A 238 -14.83 0.41 4.95
N TRP A 239 -14.55 -0.70 4.25
CA TRP A 239 -13.56 -1.67 4.70
C TRP A 239 -12.14 -1.20 4.41
N ASP A 240 -11.24 -1.35 5.39
CA ASP A 240 -9.83 -1.36 5.06
C ASP A 240 -9.53 -2.55 4.13
N THR A 241 -8.74 -2.31 3.10
CA THR A 241 -8.48 -3.33 2.08
C THR A 241 -7.85 -4.60 2.67
N TYR A 242 -6.94 -4.46 3.63
CA TYR A 242 -6.27 -5.61 4.24
C TYR A 242 -7.16 -6.33 5.25
N GLU A 243 -8.01 -5.60 5.98
CA GLU A 243 -9.03 -6.20 6.84
C GLU A 243 -10.03 -7.01 6.01
N GLY A 244 -10.48 -6.46 4.89
CA GLY A 244 -11.37 -7.18 3.99
C GLY A 244 -10.70 -8.38 3.33
N LEU A 245 -9.44 -8.27 2.92
CA LEU A 245 -8.69 -9.41 2.38
C LEU A 245 -8.45 -10.52 3.43
N ASN A 246 -8.32 -10.17 4.71
CA ASN A 246 -8.20 -11.14 5.79
C ASN A 246 -9.50 -11.93 6.04
N LEU A 247 -10.63 -11.47 5.49
CA LEU A 247 -11.93 -12.16 5.50
C LEU A 247 -12.13 -13.07 4.30
N CYS A 248 -11.33 -12.90 3.25
CA CYS A 248 -11.48 -13.67 2.02
C CYS A 248 -10.81 -15.03 2.13
N ASP A 249 -11.45 -16.01 1.52
CA ASP A 249 -10.97 -17.40 1.46
C ASP A 249 -10.02 -17.60 0.25
N VAL A 250 -10.16 -16.74 -0.77
CA VAL A 250 -9.32 -16.73 -1.99
C VAL A 250 -9.13 -15.29 -2.48
#